data_64808ed85736d0dbfc4412fc1dffe402
#
_entry.id   64808ed85736d0dbfc4412fc1dffe402
#
_cell.length_a   1.000
_cell.length_b   1.000
_cell.length_c   1.000
_cell.angle_alpha   90.00
_cell.angle_beta   90.00
_cell.angle_gamma   90.00
#
_symmetry.space_group_name_H-M   'P 1'
#
loop_
_entity.id
_entity.type
_entity.pdbx_description
1 polymer ?
#
loop_
_entity_poly.entity_id
_entity_poly.type
_entity_poly.pdbx_seq_one_letter_code
_entity_poly.pdbx_strand_id
1 'polypeptide(L)'
;MENDRCVKVIGTTVDITQLHMDKAMLQQKTDMAESALKARSEFLANMSHEIRTPIHGVQGMLEALISSSLNSTQLEHATIAMKSADSLLNIVNDILDFSKIDSGNMSFEESPTNLADTIEEQVPMFTRLAHEKGIELSVSTKGVEGKTFIADKLRIGQILINLLNNAIKFTKEGKVTVETKSTRYGKGRFRVKLIVTDSGIGISEQQQKLIFSPFVQAENSTQRRYGGTGLGLSIVSQIVKHYGGKIEVCSDLGVGARFIVTLMLDDANAGTVAEKACGHNAVYIPSKQELSAFKALIVEDNEINQLVIKEQLKEIGITADLAENGEEAVEKVQDALKGKSPYTIILMDCHMPVMDGLEATKLIRSMGDKARDIPIIALTANALTGDKEKCLKSGMDDFISKPVGVSRLKECLYRHLSKQLVSNENRLKDPA
;
A
#
# COMPACT_ATOMS: atom_id res chain seq x y z
N MET A 1 -24.83 -56.02 -59.81
CA MET A 1 -26.04 -55.21 -59.51
C MET A 1 -25.73 -54.40 -58.25
N GLU A 2 -25.20 -53.20 -58.43
CA GLU A 2 -24.91 -52.26 -57.35
C GLU A 2 -26.15 -51.47 -57.01
N ASN A 3 -26.47 -51.41 -55.72
CA ASN A 3 -27.63 -50.71 -55.18
C ASN A 3 -27.31 -49.20 -55.15
N ASP A 4 -27.69 -48.44 -56.15
CA ASP A 4 -27.69 -46.97 -56.17
C ASP A 4 -28.79 -46.46 -55.21
N ARG A 5 -28.43 -46.21 -53.95
CA ARG A 5 -29.29 -45.45 -53.01
C ARG A 5 -29.00 -43.99 -53.14
N CYS A 6 -29.88 -43.27 -53.80
CA CYS A 6 -29.87 -41.81 -53.90
C CYS A 6 -30.12 -41.24 -52.47
N VAL A 7 -29.11 -40.68 -51.86
CA VAL A 7 -29.22 -39.95 -50.59
C VAL A 7 -29.54 -38.50 -50.91
N LYS A 8 -30.75 -38.06 -50.58
CA LYS A 8 -31.17 -36.68 -50.73
C LYS A 8 -30.53 -35.84 -49.62
N VAL A 9 -29.56 -34.99 -49.97
CA VAL A 9 -28.99 -34.03 -49.05
C VAL A 9 -29.81 -32.76 -49.14
N ILE A 10 -30.46 -32.34 -48.05
CA ILE A 10 -31.15 -31.06 -47.94
C ILE A 10 -30.23 -30.15 -47.13
N GLY A 11 -29.70 -29.09 -47.76
CA GLY A 11 -28.91 -28.07 -47.12
C GLY A 11 -29.73 -26.78 -47.01
N THR A 12 -29.69 -26.14 -45.83
CA THR A 12 -30.18 -24.77 -45.66
C THR A 12 -28.98 -23.84 -45.61
N THR A 13 -28.99 -22.79 -46.44
CA THR A 13 -28.02 -21.70 -46.42
C THR A 13 -28.64 -20.52 -45.69
N VAL A 14 -27.93 -20.00 -44.69
CA VAL A 14 -28.31 -18.77 -43.96
C VAL A 14 -27.29 -17.71 -44.30
N ASP A 15 -27.75 -16.56 -44.76
CA ASP A 15 -26.88 -15.40 -44.96
C ASP A 15 -26.52 -14.79 -43.59
N ILE A 16 -25.24 -14.88 -43.26
CA ILE A 16 -24.71 -14.38 -41.98
C ILE A 16 -23.85 -13.12 -42.14
N THR A 17 -23.89 -12.49 -43.32
CA THR A 17 -23.07 -11.31 -43.64
C THR A 17 -23.34 -10.15 -42.70
N GLN A 18 -24.61 -9.85 -42.43
CA GLN A 18 -24.98 -8.79 -41.47
C GLN A 18 -24.48 -9.10 -40.06
N LEU A 19 -24.62 -10.35 -39.62
CA LEU A 19 -24.15 -10.79 -38.31
C LEU A 19 -22.61 -10.61 -38.16
N HIS A 20 -21.87 -10.94 -39.24
CA HIS A 20 -20.41 -10.74 -39.24
C HIS A 20 -20.04 -9.26 -39.22
N MET A 21 -20.75 -8.40 -39.97
CA MET A 21 -20.52 -6.96 -39.95
C MET A 21 -20.83 -6.35 -38.58
N ASP A 22 -21.96 -6.72 -37.97
CA ASP A 22 -22.36 -6.25 -36.65
C ASP A 22 -21.36 -6.69 -35.57
N LYS A 23 -20.89 -7.95 -35.66
CA LYS A 23 -19.86 -8.48 -34.75
C LYS A 23 -18.53 -7.72 -34.90
N ALA A 24 -18.08 -7.48 -36.14
CA ALA A 24 -16.85 -6.74 -36.39
C ALA A 24 -16.95 -5.29 -35.88
N MET A 25 -18.09 -4.62 -36.12
CA MET A 25 -18.34 -3.27 -35.64
C MET A 25 -18.39 -3.22 -34.08
N LEU A 26 -19.00 -4.21 -33.44
CA LEU A 26 -19.04 -4.31 -32.00
C LEU A 26 -17.63 -4.50 -31.42
N GLN A 27 -16.83 -5.41 -32.02
CA GLN A 27 -15.44 -5.63 -31.62
C GLN A 27 -14.63 -4.34 -31.76
N GLN A 28 -14.71 -3.63 -32.87
CA GLN A 28 -14.00 -2.37 -33.07
C GLN A 28 -14.38 -1.31 -32.01
N LYS A 29 -15.68 -1.19 -31.66
CA LYS A 29 -16.13 -0.29 -30.59
C LYS A 29 -15.57 -0.68 -29.23
N THR A 30 -15.51 -1.98 -28.94
CA THR A 30 -14.94 -2.51 -27.69
C THR A 30 -13.44 -2.20 -27.62
N ASP A 31 -12.69 -2.49 -28.68
CA ASP A 31 -11.25 -2.22 -28.74
C ASP A 31 -10.92 -0.72 -28.59
N MET A 32 -11.74 0.15 -29.22
CA MET A 32 -11.62 1.61 -29.06
C MET A 32 -11.92 2.06 -27.62
N ALA A 33 -12.95 1.51 -26.99
CA ALA A 33 -13.31 1.83 -25.61
C ALA A 33 -12.22 1.37 -24.63
N GLU A 34 -11.70 0.16 -24.80
CA GLU A 34 -10.59 -0.37 -23.97
C GLU A 34 -9.32 0.47 -24.14
N SER A 35 -8.97 0.84 -25.38
CA SER A 35 -7.81 1.70 -25.64
C SER A 35 -7.95 3.08 -25.01
N ALA A 36 -9.14 3.67 -25.06
CA ALA A 36 -9.41 4.96 -24.42
C ALA A 36 -9.33 4.88 -22.89
N LEU A 37 -9.85 3.82 -22.28
CA LEU A 37 -9.76 3.57 -20.84
C LEU A 37 -8.30 3.38 -20.41
N LYS A 38 -7.52 2.64 -21.17
CA LYS A 38 -6.09 2.43 -20.89
C LYS A 38 -5.31 3.73 -20.98
N ALA A 39 -5.48 4.50 -22.04
CA ALA A 39 -4.82 5.79 -22.23
C ALA A 39 -5.16 6.77 -21.08
N ARG A 40 -6.45 6.80 -20.65
CA ARG A 40 -6.90 7.61 -19.51
C ARG A 40 -6.21 7.18 -18.20
N SER A 41 -6.08 5.86 -17.97
CA SER A 41 -5.44 5.32 -16.77
C SER A 41 -3.94 5.63 -16.75
N GLU A 42 -3.24 5.47 -17.87
CA GLU A 42 -1.81 5.79 -18.02
C GLU A 42 -1.57 7.30 -17.83
N PHE A 43 -2.41 8.15 -18.42
CA PHE A 43 -2.33 9.61 -18.26
C PHE A 43 -2.44 10.00 -16.78
N LEU A 44 -3.45 9.49 -16.06
CA LEU A 44 -3.62 9.79 -14.63
C LEU A 44 -2.48 9.26 -13.77
N ALA A 45 -1.93 8.08 -14.09
CA ALA A 45 -0.76 7.54 -13.39
C ALA A 45 0.47 8.45 -13.55
N ASN A 46 0.76 8.89 -14.79
CA ASN A 46 1.88 9.79 -15.08
C ASN A 46 1.69 11.15 -14.41
N MET A 47 0.48 11.74 -14.52
CA MET A 47 0.17 13.03 -13.87
C MET A 47 0.34 12.98 -12.36
N SER A 48 -0.01 11.85 -11.72
CA SER A 48 0.21 11.70 -10.29
C SER A 48 1.69 11.73 -9.91
N HIS A 49 2.54 11.06 -10.67
CA HIS A 49 3.98 11.12 -10.43
C HIS A 49 4.51 12.54 -10.60
N GLU A 50 4.08 13.24 -11.65
CA GLU A 50 4.49 14.62 -11.90
C GLU A 50 3.97 15.62 -10.88
N ILE A 51 2.81 15.37 -10.26
CA ILE A 51 2.26 16.20 -9.17
C ILE A 51 2.90 15.82 -7.83
N ARG A 52 3.18 14.55 -7.58
CA ARG A 52 3.77 14.07 -6.32
C ARG A 52 5.17 14.62 -6.08
N THR A 53 6.01 14.63 -7.10
CA THR A 53 7.40 15.09 -7.01
C THR A 53 7.53 16.52 -6.48
N PRO A 54 6.88 17.56 -7.07
CA PRO A 54 6.96 18.91 -6.53
C PRO A 54 6.33 19.05 -5.15
N ILE A 55 5.27 18.30 -4.83
CA ILE A 55 4.65 18.36 -3.50
C ILE A 55 5.59 17.79 -2.43
N HIS A 56 6.27 16.65 -2.70
CA HIS A 56 7.28 16.14 -1.78
C HIS A 56 8.44 17.12 -1.59
N GLY A 57 8.85 17.84 -2.67
CA GLY A 57 9.82 18.92 -2.55
C GLY A 57 9.36 20.05 -1.61
N VAL A 58 8.09 20.46 -1.71
CA VAL A 58 7.48 21.44 -0.80
C VAL A 58 7.43 20.91 0.64
N GLN A 59 7.04 19.66 0.83
CA GLN A 59 7.01 19.03 2.16
C GLN A 59 8.40 18.97 2.78
N GLY A 60 9.42 18.53 2.04
CA GLY A 60 10.81 18.49 2.54
C GLY A 60 11.34 19.88 2.94
N MET A 61 11.01 20.93 2.17
CA MET A 61 11.35 22.30 2.54
C MET A 61 10.61 22.79 3.80
N LEU A 62 9.33 22.43 3.94
CA LEU A 62 8.54 22.75 5.13
C LEU A 62 9.03 22.00 6.36
N GLU A 63 9.41 20.74 6.25
CA GLU A 63 10.04 19.95 7.33
C GLU A 63 11.36 20.59 7.78
N ALA A 64 12.21 20.96 6.83
CA ALA A 64 13.45 21.68 7.13
C ALA A 64 13.21 23.02 7.83
N LEU A 65 12.18 23.76 7.40
CA LEU A 65 11.78 25.01 8.06
C LEU A 65 11.27 24.77 9.47
N ILE A 66 10.38 23.79 9.69
CA ILE A 66 9.81 23.42 11.00
C ILE A 66 10.92 22.97 11.97
N SER A 67 11.96 22.32 11.44
CA SER A 67 13.13 21.89 12.23
C SER A 67 14.12 23.02 12.55
N SER A 68 13.94 24.19 11.95
CA SER A 68 14.77 25.37 12.22
C SER A 68 14.19 26.25 13.33
N SER A 69 14.94 27.30 13.74
CA SER A 69 14.48 28.24 14.77
C SER A 69 13.42 29.17 14.20
N LEU A 70 12.14 28.78 14.25
CA LEU A 70 11.00 29.59 13.86
C LEU A 70 10.36 30.31 15.05
N ASN A 71 9.80 31.49 14.82
CA ASN A 71 8.89 32.10 15.78
C ASN A 71 7.50 31.42 15.73
N SER A 72 6.64 31.64 16.73
CA SER A 72 5.34 30.98 16.85
C SER A 72 4.45 31.15 15.62
N THR A 73 4.41 32.33 15.03
CA THR A 73 3.61 32.65 13.84
C THR A 73 4.15 31.92 12.59
N GLN A 74 5.47 31.88 12.43
CA GLN A 74 6.12 31.17 11.33
C GLN A 74 5.89 29.66 11.44
N LEU A 75 5.98 29.10 12.64
CA LEU A 75 5.70 27.68 12.90
C LEU A 75 4.25 27.34 12.59
N GLU A 76 3.30 28.18 12.98
CA GLU A 76 1.90 28.01 12.65
C GLU A 76 1.68 28.01 11.12
N HIS A 77 2.24 29.00 10.40
CA HIS A 77 2.12 29.06 8.94
C HIS A 77 2.76 27.85 8.24
N ALA A 78 3.93 27.43 8.66
CA ALA A 78 4.61 26.25 8.11
C ALA A 78 3.79 24.96 8.36
N THR A 79 3.19 24.84 9.55
CA THR A 79 2.32 23.71 9.90
C THR A 79 1.04 23.69 9.06
N ILE A 80 0.43 24.84 8.81
CA ILE A 80 -0.75 24.94 7.94
C ILE A 80 -0.39 24.60 6.49
N ALA A 81 0.76 25.07 6.00
CA ALA A 81 1.23 24.75 4.65
C ALA A 81 1.52 23.24 4.51
N MET A 82 2.13 22.60 5.50
CA MET A 82 2.36 21.15 5.54
C MET A 82 1.04 20.38 5.46
N LYS A 83 0.06 20.71 6.29
CA LYS A 83 -1.28 20.09 6.25
C LYS A 83 -1.97 20.27 4.89
N SER A 84 -1.73 21.39 4.22
CA SER A 84 -2.28 21.63 2.87
C SER A 84 -1.61 20.74 1.82
N ALA A 85 -0.30 20.56 1.90
CA ALA A 85 0.46 19.65 1.03
C ALA A 85 0.02 18.19 1.23
N ASP A 86 -0.14 17.73 2.47
CA ASP A 86 -0.67 16.41 2.81
C ASP A 86 -2.07 16.19 2.23
N SER A 87 -2.94 17.20 2.38
CA SER A 87 -4.31 17.14 1.85
C SER A 87 -4.31 17.01 0.32
N LEU A 88 -3.42 17.72 -0.37
CA LEU A 88 -3.30 17.64 -1.82
C LEU A 88 -2.79 16.26 -2.29
N LEU A 89 -1.81 15.69 -1.62
CA LEU A 89 -1.36 14.31 -1.89
C LEU A 89 -2.48 13.29 -1.70
N ASN A 90 -3.26 13.42 -0.63
CA ASN A 90 -4.40 12.53 -0.39
C ASN A 90 -5.43 12.64 -1.53
N ILE A 91 -5.74 13.84 -2.01
CA ILE A 91 -6.63 14.06 -3.16
C ILE A 91 -6.10 13.38 -4.42
N VAL A 92 -4.82 13.55 -4.71
CA VAL A 92 -4.16 12.92 -5.87
C VAL A 92 -4.23 11.39 -5.78
N ASN A 93 -3.93 10.84 -4.61
CA ASN A 93 -4.00 9.40 -4.37
C ASN A 93 -5.44 8.85 -4.50
N ASP A 94 -6.44 9.57 -3.98
CA ASP A 94 -7.86 9.21 -4.13
C ASP A 94 -8.28 9.15 -5.61
N ILE A 95 -7.86 10.14 -6.41
CA ILE A 95 -8.15 10.19 -7.86
C ILE A 95 -7.49 9.01 -8.59
N LEU A 96 -6.26 8.65 -8.21
CA LEU A 96 -5.58 7.50 -8.78
C LEU A 96 -6.23 6.19 -8.41
N ASP A 97 -6.56 6.00 -7.12
CA ASP A 97 -7.24 4.80 -6.66
C ASP A 97 -8.59 4.67 -7.38
N PHE A 98 -9.34 5.77 -7.53
CA PHE A 98 -10.58 5.78 -8.30
C PHE A 98 -10.35 5.39 -9.78
N SER A 99 -9.33 5.93 -10.43
CA SER A 99 -9.00 5.59 -11.82
C SER A 99 -8.62 4.12 -12.01
N LYS A 100 -7.85 3.55 -11.07
CA LYS A 100 -7.49 2.12 -11.07
C LYS A 100 -8.72 1.23 -10.88
N ILE A 101 -9.66 1.67 -10.04
CA ILE A 101 -10.93 1.00 -9.79
C ILE A 101 -11.80 1.02 -11.07
N ASP A 102 -11.98 2.20 -11.66
CA ASP A 102 -12.82 2.41 -12.84
C ASP A 102 -12.34 1.60 -14.07
N SER A 103 -11.03 1.44 -14.20
CA SER A 103 -10.38 0.61 -15.22
C SER A 103 -10.30 -0.88 -14.89
N GLY A 104 -10.78 -1.32 -13.73
CA GLY A 104 -10.66 -2.72 -13.27
C GLY A 104 -9.24 -3.16 -12.91
N ASN A 105 -8.28 -2.22 -12.84
CA ASN A 105 -6.86 -2.48 -12.63
C ASN A 105 -6.41 -2.31 -11.17
N MET A 106 -7.34 -2.28 -10.22
CA MET A 106 -6.99 -2.22 -8.80
C MET A 106 -6.37 -3.55 -8.37
N SER A 107 -5.11 -3.52 -7.97
CA SER A 107 -4.43 -4.69 -7.41
C SER A 107 -4.70 -4.81 -5.92
N PHE A 108 -4.81 -6.05 -5.46
CA PHE A 108 -4.93 -6.40 -4.04
C PHE A 108 -3.78 -7.33 -3.66
N GLU A 109 -3.04 -6.99 -2.63
CA GLU A 109 -1.97 -7.82 -2.07
C GLU A 109 -2.52 -8.63 -0.88
N GLU A 110 -3.23 -9.70 -1.20
CA GLU A 110 -3.82 -10.56 -0.18
C GLU A 110 -2.76 -11.38 0.54
N SER A 111 -2.69 -11.24 1.85
CA SER A 111 -1.75 -11.94 2.73
C SER A 111 -2.42 -12.31 4.05
N PRO A 112 -1.87 -13.29 4.81
CA PRO A 112 -2.34 -13.58 6.16
C PRO A 112 -2.28 -12.32 7.02
N THR A 113 -3.44 -11.79 7.39
CA THR A 113 -3.59 -10.49 8.05
C THR A 113 -4.38 -10.63 9.35
N ASN A 114 -3.85 -10.11 10.45
CA ASN A 114 -4.57 -9.93 11.70
C ASN A 114 -5.34 -8.60 11.64
N LEU A 115 -6.65 -8.66 11.57
CA LEU A 115 -7.49 -7.46 11.47
C LEU A 115 -7.53 -6.65 12.77
N ALA A 116 -7.38 -7.30 13.94
CA ALA A 116 -7.31 -6.59 15.20
C ALA A 116 -6.09 -5.66 15.22
N ASP A 117 -4.90 -6.19 14.91
CA ASP A 117 -3.65 -5.43 14.83
C ASP A 117 -3.76 -4.31 13.78
N THR A 118 -4.34 -4.61 12.61
CA THR A 118 -4.53 -3.62 11.54
C THR A 118 -5.39 -2.43 11.99
N ILE A 119 -6.44 -2.70 12.76
CA ILE A 119 -7.33 -1.66 13.31
C ILE A 119 -6.59 -0.89 14.41
N GLU A 120 -5.95 -1.58 15.35
CA GLU A 120 -5.28 -0.99 16.49
C GLU A 120 -4.08 -0.11 16.10
N GLU A 121 -3.37 -0.42 15.03
CA GLU A 121 -2.30 0.42 14.47
C GLU A 121 -2.81 1.81 14.01
N GLN A 122 -4.05 1.92 13.57
CA GLN A 122 -4.63 3.20 13.10
C GLN A 122 -5.22 4.04 14.24
N VAL A 123 -5.65 3.40 15.32
CA VAL A 123 -6.38 4.04 16.43
C VAL A 123 -5.64 5.23 17.07
N PRO A 124 -4.32 5.19 17.33
CA PRO A 124 -3.62 6.29 18.01
C PRO A 124 -3.75 7.64 17.29
N MET A 125 -3.68 7.65 15.96
CA MET A 125 -3.85 8.86 15.17
C MET A 125 -5.25 9.47 15.36
N PHE A 126 -6.27 8.63 15.34
CA PHE A 126 -7.67 9.07 15.48
C PHE A 126 -8.03 9.43 16.92
N THR A 127 -7.42 8.77 17.90
CA THR A 127 -7.59 9.10 19.33
C THR A 127 -7.15 10.54 19.59
N ARG A 128 -6.01 10.95 19.04
CA ARG A 128 -5.53 12.31 19.15
C ARG A 128 -6.49 13.31 18.49
N LEU A 129 -6.93 13.05 17.25
CA LEU A 129 -7.86 13.91 16.53
C LEU A 129 -9.21 14.04 17.22
N ALA A 130 -9.73 12.95 17.79
CA ALA A 130 -10.98 12.95 18.55
C ALA A 130 -10.83 13.75 19.84
N HIS A 131 -9.73 13.57 20.58
CA HIS A 131 -9.44 14.29 21.82
C HIS A 131 -9.32 15.81 21.58
N GLU A 132 -8.63 16.25 20.51
CA GLU A 132 -8.53 17.66 20.13
C GLU A 132 -9.89 18.31 19.84
N LYS A 133 -10.89 17.50 19.45
CA LYS A 133 -12.27 17.94 19.22
C LYS A 133 -13.23 17.71 20.42
N GLY A 134 -12.77 17.09 21.50
CA GLY A 134 -13.64 16.71 22.61
C GLY A 134 -14.60 15.56 22.31
N ILE A 135 -14.25 14.67 21.36
CA ILE A 135 -15.03 13.51 20.95
C ILE A 135 -14.50 12.26 21.67
N GLU A 136 -15.40 11.46 22.25
CA GLU A 136 -15.05 10.16 22.81
C GLU A 136 -14.89 9.13 21.68
N LEU A 137 -13.70 8.53 21.55
CA LEU A 137 -13.44 7.44 20.61
C LEU A 137 -13.33 6.11 21.35
N SER A 138 -14.17 5.14 21.00
CA SER A 138 -14.16 3.78 21.55
C SER A 138 -13.97 2.76 20.44
N VAL A 139 -13.01 1.84 20.60
CA VAL A 139 -12.70 0.81 19.60
C VAL A 139 -12.75 -0.57 20.26
N SER A 140 -13.45 -1.51 19.61
CA SER A 140 -13.57 -2.89 20.04
C SER A 140 -13.27 -3.86 18.90
N THR A 141 -12.14 -4.55 19.01
CA THR A 141 -11.66 -5.57 18.05
C THR A 141 -12.07 -7.00 18.43
N LYS A 142 -12.81 -7.19 19.55
CA LYS A 142 -13.18 -8.49 20.13
C LYS A 142 -13.78 -9.49 19.11
N GLY A 143 -14.46 -8.99 18.08
CA GLY A 143 -15.08 -9.84 17.06
C GLY A 143 -14.09 -10.53 16.12
N VAL A 144 -12.87 -10.04 16.01
CA VAL A 144 -11.80 -10.54 15.10
C VAL A 144 -10.51 -10.91 15.83
N GLU A 145 -10.45 -10.68 17.13
CA GLU A 145 -9.31 -10.98 17.99
C GLU A 145 -8.90 -12.47 17.89
N GLY A 146 -7.60 -12.73 17.79
CA GLY A 146 -7.05 -14.08 17.66
C GLY A 146 -7.34 -14.79 16.35
N LYS A 147 -7.83 -14.08 15.31
CA LYS A 147 -8.12 -14.64 13.99
C LYS A 147 -7.24 -13.98 12.93
N THR A 148 -6.75 -14.82 12.01
CA THR A 148 -5.97 -14.39 10.85
C THR A 148 -6.77 -14.66 9.59
N PHE A 149 -6.89 -13.66 8.73
CA PHE A 149 -7.66 -13.71 7.49
C PHE A 149 -6.76 -13.47 6.29
N ILE A 150 -7.12 -14.00 5.13
CA ILE A 150 -6.48 -13.63 3.87
C ILE A 150 -7.10 -12.31 3.43
N ALA A 151 -6.32 -11.23 3.51
CA ALA A 151 -6.77 -9.88 3.19
C ALA A 151 -5.58 -8.96 2.86
N ASP A 152 -5.86 -7.86 2.17
CA ASP A 152 -4.91 -6.77 1.97
C ASP A 152 -4.98 -5.79 3.14
N LYS A 153 -3.92 -5.77 3.96
CA LYS A 153 -3.81 -4.91 5.14
C LYS A 153 -4.01 -3.43 4.82
N LEU A 154 -3.43 -2.95 3.69
CA LEU A 154 -3.53 -1.55 3.28
C LEU A 154 -4.95 -1.17 2.91
N ARG A 155 -5.64 -2.04 2.16
CA ARG A 155 -7.03 -1.78 1.74
C ARG A 155 -8.01 -1.86 2.90
N ILE A 156 -7.81 -2.78 3.85
CA ILE A 156 -8.60 -2.80 5.09
C ILE A 156 -8.36 -1.52 5.92
N GLY A 157 -7.10 -1.11 6.05
CA GLY A 157 -6.76 0.17 6.69
C GLY A 157 -7.41 1.36 6.00
N GLN A 158 -7.45 1.40 4.67
CA GLN A 158 -8.09 2.45 3.88
C GLN A 158 -9.61 2.53 4.13
N ILE A 159 -10.30 1.39 4.28
CA ILE A 159 -11.71 1.37 4.69
C ILE A 159 -11.87 2.07 6.05
N LEU A 160 -11.08 1.68 7.04
CA LEU A 160 -11.17 2.22 8.40
C LEU A 160 -10.87 3.72 8.43
N ILE A 161 -9.78 4.15 7.79
CA ILE A 161 -9.36 5.55 7.71
C ILE A 161 -10.47 6.42 7.10
N ASN A 162 -11.07 5.99 5.98
CA ASN A 162 -12.14 6.74 5.32
C ASN A 162 -13.38 6.87 6.21
N LEU A 163 -13.79 5.81 6.89
CA LEU A 163 -14.95 5.83 7.77
C LEU A 163 -14.70 6.65 9.03
N LEU A 164 -13.54 6.51 9.69
CA LEU A 164 -13.18 7.27 10.88
C LEU A 164 -12.99 8.76 10.60
N ASN A 165 -12.34 9.10 9.49
CA ASN A 165 -12.22 10.51 9.06
C ASN A 165 -13.60 11.15 8.91
N ASN A 166 -14.55 10.47 8.25
CA ASN A 166 -15.90 10.98 8.11
C ASN A 166 -16.61 11.09 9.47
N ALA A 167 -16.53 10.07 10.31
CA ALA A 167 -17.16 10.07 11.64
C ALA A 167 -16.66 11.25 12.50
N ILE A 168 -15.34 11.44 12.62
CA ILE A 168 -14.76 12.53 13.42
C ILE A 168 -15.00 13.90 12.76
N LYS A 169 -15.01 13.97 11.42
CA LYS A 169 -15.26 15.20 10.67
C LYS A 169 -16.64 15.74 10.91
N PHE A 170 -17.65 14.89 10.87
CA PHE A 170 -19.08 15.27 10.97
C PHE A 170 -19.64 15.23 12.39
N THR A 171 -18.89 14.77 13.37
CA THR A 171 -19.20 14.87 14.78
C THR A 171 -18.57 16.13 15.36
N LYS A 172 -19.36 16.97 16.02
CA LYS A 172 -18.88 18.15 16.75
C LYS A 172 -18.56 17.82 18.20
N GLU A 173 -19.47 17.14 18.85
CA GLU A 173 -19.42 16.69 20.24
C GLU A 173 -20.12 15.34 20.35
N GLY A 174 -19.72 14.52 21.31
CA GLY A 174 -20.29 13.21 21.56
C GLY A 174 -19.30 12.08 21.35
N LYS A 175 -19.69 11.02 20.63
CA LYS A 175 -18.88 9.82 20.54
C LYS A 175 -18.78 9.23 19.13
N VAL A 176 -17.66 8.55 18.87
CA VAL A 176 -17.43 7.68 17.71
C VAL A 176 -17.05 6.30 18.22
N THR A 177 -17.70 5.26 17.70
CA THR A 177 -17.42 3.87 18.10
C THR A 177 -17.05 3.03 16.89
N VAL A 178 -16.05 2.15 17.06
CA VAL A 178 -15.67 1.14 16.09
C VAL A 178 -15.89 -0.23 16.72
N GLU A 179 -16.67 -1.07 16.06
CA GLU A 179 -16.95 -2.43 16.52
C GLU A 179 -16.65 -3.42 15.39
N THR A 180 -16.09 -4.57 15.77
CA THR A 180 -15.91 -5.68 14.84
C THR A 180 -16.77 -6.87 15.26
N LYS A 181 -17.29 -7.60 14.26
CA LYS A 181 -17.97 -8.88 14.47
C LYS A 181 -17.53 -9.85 13.39
N SER A 182 -17.29 -11.10 13.73
CA SER A 182 -17.04 -12.15 12.74
C SER A 182 -17.93 -13.35 12.99
N THR A 183 -18.43 -13.92 11.91
CA THR A 183 -19.28 -15.12 11.93
C THR A 183 -18.76 -16.09 10.88
N ARG A 184 -18.57 -17.34 11.25
CA ARG A 184 -18.12 -18.37 10.30
C ARG A 184 -19.18 -18.58 9.22
N TYR A 185 -18.76 -18.59 7.96
CA TYR A 185 -19.61 -18.76 6.80
C TYR A 185 -19.07 -19.88 5.90
N GLY A 186 -19.63 -21.07 6.04
CA GLY A 186 -19.17 -22.27 5.32
C GLY A 186 -17.82 -22.80 5.81
N LYS A 187 -17.16 -23.61 4.97
CA LYS A 187 -15.84 -24.19 5.27
C LYS A 187 -14.74 -23.18 4.91
N GLY A 188 -14.03 -22.68 5.93
CA GLY A 188 -12.83 -21.85 5.72
C GLY A 188 -13.09 -20.39 5.37
N ARG A 189 -14.33 -19.87 5.51
CA ARG A 189 -14.67 -18.46 5.29
C ARG A 189 -15.32 -17.81 6.50
N PHE A 190 -15.11 -16.50 6.63
CA PHE A 190 -15.76 -15.69 7.65
C PHE A 190 -16.50 -14.52 7.00
N ARG A 191 -17.66 -14.22 7.56
CA ARG A 191 -18.33 -12.95 7.35
C ARG A 191 -17.85 -12.01 8.46
N VAL A 192 -17.02 -11.04 8.10
CA VAL A 192 -16.49 -10.02 9.01
C VAL A 192 -17.28 -8.73 8.83
N LYS A 193 -17.75 -8.15 9.93
CA LYS A 193 -18.40 -6.85 9.95
C LYS A 193 -17.52 -5.86 10.68
N LEU A 194 -17.22 -4.74 10.04
CA LEU A 194 -16.65 -3.55 10.62
C LEU A 194 -17.75 -2.50 10.71
N ILE A 195 -18.04 -2.02 11.90
CA ILE A 195 -19.15 -1.11 12.20
C ILE A 195 -18.55 0.17 12.77
N VAL A 196 -18.77 1.30 12.11
CA VAL A 196 -18.38 2.63 12.60
C VAL A 196 -19.66 3.41 12.85
N THR A 197 -19.83 3.90 14.09
CA THR A 197 -21.01 4.67 14.49
C THR A 197 -20.55 6.01 15.05
N ASP A 198 -21.17 7.09 14.61
CA ASP A 198 -20.94 8.44 15.10
C ASP A 198 -22.26 9.05 15.63
N SER A 199 -22.12 10.04 16.51
CA SER A 199 -23.25 10.84 17.03
C SER A 199 -23.30 12.23 16.36
N GLY A 200 -22.92 12.32 15.10
CA GLY A 200 -22.82 13.56 14.35
C GLY A 200 -24.15 14.09 13.80
N ILE A 201 -24.04 14.89 12.75
CA ILE A 201 -25.19 15.56 12.12
C ILE A 201 -26.18 14.62 11.43
N GLY A 202 -25.78 13.37 11.18
CA GLY A 202 -26.57 12.41 10.43
C GLY A 202 -26.65 12.72 8.92
N ILE A 203 -27.33 11.83 8.19
CA ILE A 203 -27.41 11.83 6.71
C ILE A 203 -28.88 11.65 6.32
N SER A 204 -29.40 12.53 5.48
CA SER A 204 -30.77 12.43 5.00
C SER A 204 -30.98 11.17 4.13
N GLU A 205 -32.23 10.67 4.09
CA GLU A 205 -32.53 9.46 3.29
C GLU A 205 -32.19 9.61 1.79
N GLN A 206 -32.36 10.81 1.23
CA GLN A 206 -31.98 11.09 -0.14
C GLN A 206 -30.45 11.00 -0.35
N GLN A 207 -29.70 11.54 0.59
CA GLN A 207 -28.23 11.51 0.54
C GLN A 207 -27.68 10.10 0.76
N GLN A 208 -28.28 9.29 1.65
CA GLN A 208 -27.87 7.91 1.90
C GLN A 208 -27.82 7.05 0.62
N LYS A 209 -28.67 7.34 -0.36
CA LYS A 209 -28.70 6.65 -1.66
C LYS A 209 -27.55 7.06 -2.58
N LEU A 210 -26.97 8.23 -2.37
CA LEU A 210 -25.99 8.84 -3.26
C LEU A 210 -24.57 8.88 -2.72
N ILE A 211 -24.36 8.77 -1.40
CA ILE A 211 -23.03 8.96 -0.75
C ILE A 211 -21.96 7.96 -1.19
N PHE A 212 -22.34 6.84 -1.79
CA PHE A 212 -21.42 5.85 -2.35
C PHE A 212 -21.09 6.10 -3.83
N SER A 213 -21.75 7.08 -4.47
CA SER A 213 -21.43 7.48 -5.85
C SER A 213 -20.21 8.40 -5.86
N PRO A 214 -19.31 8.25 -6.86
CA PRO A 214 -18.13 9.09 -6.96
C PRO A 214 -18.48 10.58 -7.08
N PHE A 215 -17.65 11.44 -6.47
CA PHE A 215 -17.78 12.91 -6.52
C PHE A 215 -19.06 13.49 -5.92
N VAL A 216 -19.87 12.68 -5.26
CA VAL A 216 -21.08 13.15 -4.57
C VAL A 216 -20.69 13.66 -3.18
N GLN A 217 -21.13 14.88 -2.88
CA GLN A 217 -20.98 15.53 -1.57
C GLN A 217 -22.34 16.01 -1.06
N ALA A 218 -22.55 15.89 0.24
CA ALA A 218 -23.75 16.36 0.88
C ALA A 218 -23.74 17.91 0.94
N GLU A 219 -24.52 18.56 0.08
CA GLU A 219 -24.87 20.00 -0.01
C GLU A 219 -23.73 21.04 -0.11
N ASN A 220 -23.98 22.07 -0.96
CA ASN A 220 -23.08 23.20 -1.25
C ASN A 220 -22.75 24.10 -0.03
N SER A 221 -23.52 24.02 1.06
CA SER A 221 -23.31 24.77 2.30
C SER A 221 -22.23 24.18 3.22
N THR A 222 -22.07 22.85 3.18
CA THR A 222 -21.03 22.11 3.93
C THR A 222 -19.68 22.13 3.24
N GLN A 223 -19.61 22.40 1.92
CA GLN A 223 -18.37 22.50 1.14
C GLN A 223 -17.38 23.54 1.70
N ARG A 224 -17.89 24.70 2.18
CA ARG A 224 -17.03 25.75 2.73
C ARG A 224 -16.45 25.44 4.11
N ARG A 225 -17.05 24.51 4.85
CA ARG A 225 -16.62 24.19 6.24
C ARG A 225 -15.80 22.91 6.37
N TYR A 226 -16.04 21.91 5.51
CA TYR A 226 -15.50 20.56 5.78
C TYR A 226 -14.76 19.89 4.62
N GLY A 227 -14.66 20.45 3.41
CA GLY A 227 -13.84 19.96 2.28
C GLY A 227 -13.81 18.43 2.07
N GLY A 228 -13.41 17.96 0.92
CA GLY A 228 -13.22 16.54 0.63
C GLY A 228 -13.35 16.26 -0.86
N THR A 229 -12.87 15.11 -1.34
CA THR A 229 -12.93 14.70 -2.77
C THR A 229 -14.29 14.13 -3.17
N GLY A 230 -15.06 13.61 -2.22
CA GLY A 230 -16.26 12.81 -2.49
C GLY A 230 -15.94 11.42 -3.05
N LEU A 231 -14.66 10.99 -2.99
CA LEU A 231 -14.20 9.70 -3.49
C LEU A 231 -14.06 8.63 -2.40
N GLY A 232 -13.83 9.02 -1.14
CA GLY A 232 -13.50 8.08 -0.08
C GLY A 232 -14.53 6.96 0.10
N LEU A 233 -15.85 7.27 0.16
CA LEU A 233 -16.89 6.25 0.32
C LEU A 233 -17.09 5.40 -0.95
N SER A 234 -16.86 5.95 -2.14
CA SER A 234 -16.90 5.17 -3.37
C SER A 234 -15.74 4.19 -3.45
N ILE A 235 -14.53 4.58 -3.00
CA ILE A 235 -13.36 3.69 -2.87
C ILE A 235 -13.68 2.57 -1.87
N VAL A 236 -14.23 2.89 -0.69
CA VAL A 236 -14.66 1.89 0.29
C VAL A 236 -15.64 0.89 -0.34
N SER A 237 -16.65 1.37 -1.06
CA SER A 237 -17.64 0.53 -1.73
C SER A 237 -17.00 -0.48 -2.70
N GLN A 238 -15.99 -0.06 -3.44
CA GLN A 238 -15.28 -0.92 -4.40
C GLN A 238 -14.37 -1.95 -3.72
N ILE A 239 -13.64 -1.54 -2.67
CA ILE A 239 -12.84 -2.48 -1.87
C ILE A 239 -13.76 -3.55 -1.27
N VAL A 240 -14.89 -3.14 -0.72
CA VAL A 240 -15.89 -4.06 -0.14
C VAL A 240 -16.46 -5.01 -1.19
N LYS A 241 -16.71 -4.52 -2.41
CA LYS A 241 -17.19 -5.33 -3.53
C LYS A 241 -16.16 -6.38 -3.95
N HIS A 242 -14.86 -6.04 -3.96
CA HIS A 242 -13.78 -7.00 -4.24
C HIS A 242 -13.86 -8.20 -3.29
N TYR A 243 -14.06 -7.98 -2.00
CA TYR A 243 -14.22 -9.04 -1.00
C TYR A 243 -15.62 -9.68 -0.99
N GLY A 244 -16.40 -9.52 -2.06
CA GLY A 244 -17.75 -10.10 -2.15
C GLY A 244 -18.69 -9.65 -1.05
N GLY A 245 -18.42 -8.49 -0.47
CA GLY A 245 -19.14 -7.91 0.66
C GLY A 245 -20.17 -6.85 0.27
N LYS A 246 -20.63 -6.12 1.28
CA LYS A 246 -21.53 -4.97 1.11
C LYS A 246 -21.25 -3.89 2.16
N ILE A 247 -21.52 -2.63 1.80
CA ILE A 247 -21.54 -1.51 2.71
C ILE A 247 -22.97 -0.99 2.86
N GLU A 248 -23.38 -0.72 4.09
CA GLU A 248 -24.71 -0.23 4.44
C GLU A 248 -24.56 0.99 5.35
N VAL A 249 -25.50 1.91 5.27
CA VAL A 249 -25.60 3.07 6.16
C VAL A 249 -26.99 3.10 6.79
N CYS A 250 -27.02 3.38 8.09
CA CYS A 250 -28.25 3.67 8.84
C CYS A 250 -28.02 5.01 9.53
N SER A 251 -28.84 6.01 9.24
CA SER A 251 -28.63 7.35 9.77
C SER A 251 -29.92 8.13 9.82
N ASP A 252 -30.09 8.94 10.87
CA ASP A 252 -31.16 9.92 11.02
C ASP A 252 -30.55 11.30 11.26
N LEU A 253 -31.12 12.33 10.65
CA LEU A 253 -30.65 13.71 10.82
C LEU A 253 -30.65 14.12 12.28
N GLY A 254 -29.52 14.64 12.76
CA GLY A 254 -29.36 15.09 14.15
C GLY A 254 -29.08 13.98 15.17
N VAL A 255 -29.07 12.70 14.76
CA VAL A 255 -28.79 11.54 15.63
C VAL A 255 -27.41 10.98 15.41
N GLY A 256 -26.91 11.03 14.16
CA GLY A 256 -25.64 10.48 13.73
C GLY A 256 -25.77 9.46 12.61
N ALA A 257 -24.66 8.80 12.29
CA ALA A 257 -24.64 7.78 11.26
C ALA A 257 -23.96 6.49 11.75
N ARG A 258 -24.41 5.37 11.19
CA ARG A 258 -23.84 4.04 11.41
C ARG A 258 -23.52 3.39 10.08
N PHE A 259 -22.24 3.22 9.78
CA PHE A 259 -21.74 2.52 8.62
C PHE A 259 -21.43 1.07 8.99
N ILE A 260 -21.94 0.13 8.19
CA ILE A 260 -21.73 -1.30 8.38
C ILE A 260 -21.05 -1.85 7.12
N VAL A 261 -19.78 -2.14 7.22
CA VAL A 261 -19.02 -2.83 6.17
C VAL A 261 -19.02 -4.30 6.46
N THR A 262 -19.47 -5.11 5.52
CA THR A 262 -19.44 -6.57 5.58
C THR A 262 -18.44 -7.07 4.53
N LEU A 263 -17.48 -7.90 4.96
CA LEU A 263 -16.47 -8.52 4.10
C LEU A 263 -16.58 -10.03 4.18
N MET A 264 -16.30 -10.72 3.07
CA MET A 264 -16.23 -12.19 3.01
C MET A 264 -14.76 -12.58 2.87
N LEU A 265 -14.12 -12.95 3.99
CA LEU A 265 -12.70 -13.22 4.08
C LEU A 265 -12.44 -14.72 4.28
N ASP A 266 -11.38 -15.22 3.67
CA ASP A 266 -10.92 -16.57 3.87
C ASP A 266 -10.11 -16.68 5.16
N ASP A 267 -10.29 -17.78 5.90
CA ASP A 267 -9.54 -18.11 7.10
C ASP A 267 -8.13 -18.56 6.70
N ALA A 268 -7.12 -17.81 7.11
CA ALA A 268 -5.72 -18.15 6.83
C ALA A 268 -5.33 -19.54 7.41
N ASN A 269 -6.07 -20.02 8.42
CA ASN A 269 -5.82 -21.31 9.07
C ASN A 269 -6.67 -22.47 8.49
N ALA A 270 -7.57 -22.22 7.53
CA ALA A 270 -8.47 -23.26 6.99
C ALA A 270 -7.79 -24.28 6.07
N GLY A 271 -6.56 -24.04 5.64
CA GLY A 271 -5.76 -24.91 4.76
C GLY A 271 -4.71 -25.79 5.44
N THR A 272 -4.51 -25.64 6.74
CA THR A 272 -3.43 -26.33 7.46
C THR A 272 -3.91 -27.51 8.32
N VAL A 273 -4.41 -28.57 7.64
CA VAL A 273 -4.28 -29.95 8.14
C VAL A 273 -3.27 -30.69 7.26
N ALA A 274 -2.14 -30.13 6.98
CA ALA A 274 -0.88 -30.74 6.55
C ALA A 274 0.06 -29.65 6.04
N GLU A 275 0.68 -28.94 6.94
CA GLU A 275 2.11 -28.61 6.85
C GLU A 275 2.47 -27.84 8.12
N LYS A 276 3.19 -28.56 8.97
CA LYS A 276 3.70 -28.03 10.23
C LYS A 276 4.62 -26.84 9.99
N ALA A 277 4.36 -25.81 10.78
CA ALA A 277 5.39 -24.97 11.40
C ALA A 277 6.51 -24.47 10.46
N CYS A 278 6.24 -23.37 9.75
CA CYS A 278 7.23 -22.32 9.76
C CYS A 278 6.90 -21.42 10.95
N GLY A 279 7.71 -21.59 12.00
CA GLY A 279 7.58 -20.85 13.24
C GLY A 279 7.52 -19.35 12.94
N HIS A 280 6.68 -18.67 13.67
CA HIS A 280 6.93 -17.28 14.00
C HIS A 280 8.27 -17.27 14.75
N ASN A 281 9.36 -17.15 14.00
CA ASN A 281 10.60 -16.67 14.59
C ASN A 281 10.24 -15.27 15.07
N ALA A 282 10.15 -15.11 16.39
CA ALA A 282 10.19 -13.81 17.00
C ALA A 282 11.33 -13.06 16.31
N VAL A 283 11.00 -11.98 15.58
CA VAL A 283 12.02 -11.18 14.90
C VAL A 283 12.90 -10.68 16.03
N TYR A 284 14.11 -11.22 16.10
CA TYR A 284 15.12 -10.75 17.02
C TYR A 284 15.33 -9.27 16.73
N ILE A 285 15.04 -8.41 17.69
CA ILE A 285 15.26 -6.96 17.57
C ILE A 285 16.68 -6.67 18.05
N PRO A 286 17.62 -6.43 17.12
CA PRO A 286 19.01 -6.17 17.51
C PRO A 286 19.11 -4.89 18.32
N SER A 287 19.99 -4.88 19.33
CA SER A 287 20.32 -3.67 20.10
C SER A 287 21.07 -2.66 19.21
N LYS A 288 21.04 -1.38 19.59
CA LYS A 288 21.82 -0.34 18.86
C LYS A 288 23.31 -0.65 18.78
N GLN A 289 23.86 -1.35 19.79
CA GLN A 289 25.27 -1.77 19.80
C GLN A 289 25.56 -2.83 18.73
N GLU A 290 24.67 -3.79 18.56
CA GLU A 290 24.81 -4.82 17.52
C GLU A 290 24.64 -4.21 16.14
N LEU A 291 23.72 -3.25 15.99
CA LEU A 291 23.50 -2.55 14.71
C LEU A 291 24.66 -1.65 14.30
N SER A 292 25.43 -1.13 15.24
CA SER A 292 26.62 -0.30 14.93
C SER A 292 27.76 -1.05 14.25
N ALA A 293 27.77 -2.38 14.30
CA ALA A 293 28.71 -3.21 13.58
C ALA A 293 28.37 -3.38 12.09
N PHE A 294 27.16 -2.98 11.68
CA PHE A 294 26.70 -3.10 10.31
C PHE A 294 27.01 -1.83 9.51
N LYS A 295 27.36 -2.03 8.24
CA LYS A 295 27.66 -0.97 7.29
C LYS A 295 26.79 -1.12 6.05
N ALA A 296 25.97 -0.11 5.75
CA ALA A 296 25.09 -0.08 4.58
C ALA A 296 25.75 0.65 3.40
N LEU A 297 25.35 0.32 2.19
CA LEU A 297 25.54 1.15 1.00
C LEU A 297 24.17 1.63 0.51
N ILE A 298 23.97 2.94 0.39
CA ILE A 298 22.79 3.56 -0.20
C ILE A 298 23.14 3.94 -1.63
N VAL A 299 22.36 3.43 -2.58
CA VAL A 299 22.53 3.72 -4.02
C VAL A 299 21.27 4.40 -4.51
N GLU A 300 21.34 5.68 -4.77
CA GLU A 300 20.21 6.59 -5.06
C GLU A 300 20.75 7.79 -5.83
N ASP A 301 20.10 8.21 -6.89
CA ASP A 301 20.54 9.35 -7.72
C ASP A 301 20.09 10.71 -7.20
N ASN A 302 19.13 10.74 -6.29
CA ASN A 302 18.59 11.97 -5.72
C ASN A 302 19.20 12.26 -4.34
N GLU A 303 19.94 13.38 -4.23
CA GLU A 303 20.63 13.81 -3.01
C GLU A 303 19.69 13.93 -1.79
N ILE A 304 18.45 14.39 -1.99
CA ILE A 304 17.47 14.53 -0.90
C ILE A 304 17.08 13.16 -0.36
N ASN A 305 16.81 12.19 -1.26
CA ASN A 305 16.48 10.83 -0.87
C ASN A 305 17.66 10.16 -0.16
N GLN A 306 18.89 10.36 -0.65
CA GLN A 306 20.12 9.88 0.00
C GLN A 306 20.21 10.39 1.44
N LEU A 307 19.98 11.69 1.64
CA LEU A 307 20.05 12.32 2.97
C LEU A 307 18.99 11.74 3.92
N VAL A 308 17.75 11.62 3.46
CA VAL A 308 16.64 11.05 4.24
C VAL A 308 16.94 9.62 4.69
N ILE A 309 17.35 8.76 3.77
CA ILE A 309 17.65 7.35 4.08
C ILE A 309 18.86 7.26 5.02
N LYS A 310 19.88 8.09 4.80
CA LYS A 310 21.08 8.14 5.65
C LYS A 310 20.77 8.55 7.09
N GLU A 311 19.93 9.57 7.29
CA GLU A 311 19.51 9.98 8.64
C GLU A 311 18.65 8.91 9.31
N GLN A 312 17.74 8.25 8.57
CA GLN A 312 16.96 7.13 9.08
C GLN A 312 17.86 5.95 9.53
N LEU A 313 18.88 5.58 8.75
CA LEU A 313 19.85 4.54 9.12
C LEU A 313 20.66 4.92 10.36
N LYS A 314 21.09 6.17 10.44
CA LYS A 314 21.80 6.71 11.60
C LYS A 314 20.95 6.69 12.88
N GLU A 315 19.66 7.01 12.77
CA GLU A 315 18.71 6.88 13.90
C GLU A 315 18.59 5.43 14.38
N ILE A 316 18.60 4.49 13.43
CA ILE A 316 18.58 3.04 13.70
C ILE A 316 19.90 2.57 14.33
N GLY A 317 21.02 3.25 14.05
CA GLY A 317 22.37 2.93 14.55
C GLY A 317 23.27 2.28 13.51
N ILE A 318 22.94 2.34 12.23
CA ILE A 318 23.71 1.76 11.11
C ILE A 318 24.46 2.87 10.38
N THR A 319 25.76 2.65 10.10
CA THR A 319 26.56 3.57 9.27
C THR A 319 26.34 3.29 7.79
N ALA A 320 26.33 4.34 6.96
CA ALA A 320 26.07 4.18 5.53
C ALA A 320 27.00 5.04 4.66
N ASP A 321 27.51 4.42 3.60
CA ASP A 321 28.13 5.11 2.47
C ASP A 321 27.06 5.38 1.39
N LEU A 322 27.34 6.34 0.49
CA LEU A 322 26.46 6.75 -0.58
C LEU A 322 27.07 6.39 -1.94
N ALA A 323 26.25 6.10 -2.93
CA ALA A 323 26.59 6.01 -4.35
C ALA A 323 25.45 6.66 -5.16
N GLU A 324 25.79 7.40 -6.21
CA GLU A 324 24.85 8.17 -7.01
C GLU A 324 24.25 7.38 -8.18
N ASN A 325 24.86 6.25 -8.53
CA ASN A 325 24.41 5.38 -9.62
C ASN A 325 24.93 3.94 -9.44
N GLY A 326 24.51 3.04 -10.33
CA GLY A 326 24.88 1.63 -10.26
C GLY A 326 26.37 1.37 -10.50
N GLU A 327 27.05 2.16 -11.34
CA GLU A 327 28.48 2.00 -11.63
C GLU A 327 29.32 2.30 -10.39
N GLU A 328 29.06 3.40 -9.72
CA GLU A 328 29.71 3.77 -8.45
C GLU A 328 29.45 2.74 -7.35
N ALA A 329 28.22 2.18 -7.30
CA ALA A 329 27.91 1.11 -6.37
C ALA A 329 28.75 -0.15 -6.61
N VAL A 330 28.90 -0.56 -7.86
CA VAL A 330 29.73 -1.71 -8.26
C VAL A 330 31.18 -1.50 -7.86
N GLU A 331 31.74 -0.33 -8.11
CA GLU A 331 33.12 0.02 -7.72
C GLU A 331 33.30 -0.03 -6.21
N LYS A 332 32.41 0.62 -5.45
CA LYS A 332 32.47 0.64 -3.97
C LYS A 332 32.35 -0.76 -3.37
N VAL A 333 31.48 -1.61 -3.90
CA VAL A 333 31.36 -3.00 -3.44
C VAL A 333 32.63 -3.77 -3.76
N GLN A 334 33.19 -3.62 -4.96
CA GLN A 334 34.43 -4.29 -5.34
C GLN A 334 35.61 -3.91 -4.43
N ASP A 335 35.72 -2.63 -4.08
CA ASP A 335 36.79 -2.15 -3.21
C ASP A 335 36.59 -2.56 -1.76
N ALA A 336 35.35 -2.57 -1.28
CA ALA A 336 35.00 -3.07 0.05
C ALA A 336 35.31 -4.58 0.21
N LEU A 337 35.12 -5.36 -0.85
CA LEU A 337 35.44 -6.80 -0.85
C LEU A 337 36.96 -7.08 -0.82
N LYS A 338 37.80 -6.21 -1.41
CA LYS A 338 39.28 -6.27 -1.32
C LYS A 338 39.79 -5.81 0.05
N GLY A 339 39.02 -4.95 0.73
CA GLY A 339 39.34 -4.40 2.04
C GLY A 339 38.90 -5.30 3.21
N LYS A 340 39.03 -4.78 4.45
CA LYS A 340 38.65 -5.50 5.66
C LYS A 340 37.20 -5.17 6.16
N SER A 341 36.46 -4.34 5.43
CA SER A 341 35.14 -3.84 5.85
C SER A 341 34.11 -3.92 4.73
N PRO A 342 33.62 -5.14 4.40
CA PRO A 342 32.56 -5.30 3.41
C PRO A 342 31.25 -4.69 3.87
N TYR A 343 30.40 -4.27 2.92
CA TYR A 343 29.04 -3.88 3.22
C TYR A 343 28.23 -5.08 3.70
N THR A 344 27.35 -4.84 4.66
CA THR A 344 26.47 -5.87 5.24
C THR A 344 25.08 -5.84 4.64
N ILE A 345 24.70 -4.73 3.99
CA ILE A 345 23.44 -4.56 3.28
C ILE A 345 23.57 -3.46 2.23
N ILE A 346 22.86 -3.57 1.12
CA ILE A 346 22.79 -2.57 0.05
C ILE A 346 21.33 -2.17 -0.13
N LEU A 347 21.04 -0.86 -0.09
CA LEU A 347 19.77 -0.27 -0.47
C LEU A 347 19.94 0.30 -1.88
N MET A 348 19.26 -0.29 -2.86
CA MET A 348 19.52 -0.07 -4.29
C MET A 348 18.28 0.51 -4.97
N ASP A 349 18.34 1.74 -5.47
CA ASP A 349 17.30 2.24 -6.36
C ASP A 349 17.26 1.43 -7.67
N CYS A 350 16.07 1.10 -8.11
CA CYS A 350 15.87 0.36 -9.36
C CYS A 350 16.14 1.22 -10.59
N HIS A 351 15.85 2.53 -10.54
CA HIS A 351 15.90 3.43 -11.69
C HIS A 351 16.85 4.59 -11.46
N MET A 352 18.03 4.53 -12.06
CA MET A 352 19.08 5.54 -11.95
C MET A 352 19.71 5.77 -13.31
N PRO A 353 20.29 6.97 -13.56
CA PRO A 353 21.09 7.23 -14.76
C PRO A 353 22.41 6.44 -14.76
N VAL A 354 23.07 6.36 -15.92
CA VAL A 354 24.35 5.69 -16.18
C VAL A 354 24.22 4.18 -16.12
N MET A 355 23.91 3.60 -14.96
CA MET A 355 23.65 2.17 -14.75
C MET A 355 22.50 2.00 -13.80
N ASP A 356 21.46 1.27 -14.20
CA ASP A 356 20.32 0.99 -13.37
C ASP A 356 20.60 -0.04 -12.26
N GLY A 357 19.74 -0.07 -11.23
CA GLY A 357 19.94 -0.95 -10.08
C GLY A 357 19.82 -2.44 -10.42
N LEU A 358 19.09 -2.82 -11.47
CA LEU A 358 18.94 -4.20 -11.89
C LEU A 358 20.23 -4.72 -12.54
N GLU A 359 20.87 -3.89 -13.35
CA GLU A 359 22.14 -4.18 -13.99
C GLU A 359 23.28 -4.20 -12.95
N ALA A 360 23.35 -3.20 -12.08
CA ALA A 360 24.30 -3.15 -10.98
C ALA A 360 24.21 -4.40 -10.07
N THR A 361 22.99 -4.83 -9.75
CA THR A 361 22.77 -6.05 -8.96
C THR A 361 23.34 -7.29 -9.63
N LYS A 362 23.12 -7.49 -10.93
CA LYS A 362 23.68 -8.63 -11.68
C LYS A 362 25.21 -8.63 -11.65
N LEU A 363 25.82 -7.46 -11.82
CA LEU A 363 27.28 -7.31 -11.76
C LEU A 363 27.80 -7.64 -10.35
N ILE A 364 27.19 -7.10 -9.30
CA ILE A 364 27.57 -7.39 -7.91
C ILE A 364 27.47 -8.91 -7.63
N ARG A 365 26.37 -9.55 -8.04
CA ARG A 365 26.16 -11.01 -7.87
C ARG A 365 27.19 -11.85 -8.62
N SER A 366 27.81 -11.32 -9.67
CA SER A 366 28.85 -11.99 -10.43
C SER A 366 30.28 -11.89 -9.82
N MET A 367 30.48 -11.04 -8.79
CA MET A 367 31.81 -10.81 -8.18
C MET A 367 32.30 -11.93 -7.27
N GLY A 368 31.54 -13.00 -7.08
CA GLY A 368 31.88 -14.15 -6.25
C GLY A 368 31.05 -14.31 -5.00
N ASP A 369 31.35 -15.34 -4.19
CA ASP A 369 30.48 -15.79 -3.11
C ASP A 369 30.26 -14.73 -2.04
N LYS A 370 31.28 -13.97 -1.65
CA LYS A 370 31.14 -12.90 -0.64
C LYS A 370 30.19 -11.79 -1.07
N ALA A 371 30.12 -11.48 -2.36
CA ALA A 371 29.19 -10.48 -2.88
C ALA A 371 27.76 -11.05 -3.00
N ARG A 372 27.63 -12.36 -3.22
CA ARG A 372 26.34 -13.04 -3.30
C ARG A 372 25.60 -13.04 -1.97
N ASP A 373 26.33 -13.08 -0.87
CA ASP A 373 25.75 -13.14 0.48
C ASP A 373 25.31 -11.76 1.02
N ILE A 374 25.66 -10.65 0.36
CA ILE A 374 25.24 -9.31 0.78
C ILE A 374 23.77 -9.11 0.40
N PRO A 375 22.85 -8.90 1.36
CA PRO A 375 21.47 -8.58 1.04
C PRO A 375 21.35 -7.29 0.23
N ILE A 376 20.66 -7.34 -0.91
CA ILE A 376 20.35 -6.18 -1.76
C ILE A 376 18.86 -5.93 -1.72
N ILE A 377 18.46 -4.79 -1.18
CA ILE A 377 17.10 -4.38 -1.01
C ILE A 377 16.76 -3.33 -2.07
N ALA A 378 15.80 -3.64 -2.93
CA ALA A 378 15.33 -2.71 -3.95
C ALA A 378 14.61 -1.51 -3.32
N LEU A 379 14.91 -0.30 -3.77
CA LEU A 379 14.09 0.88 -3.55
C LEU A 379 13.31 1.15 -4.83
N THR A 380 11.98 1.04 -4.79
CA THR A 380 11.17 1.16 -6.00
C THR A 380 10.06 2.19 -5.85
N ALA A 381 9.83 2.99 -6.88
CA ALA A 381 8.71 3.93 -6.92
C ALA A 381 7.36 3.20 -7.03
N ASN A 382 7.35 1.94 -7.51
CA ASN A 382 6.12 1.21 -7.76
C ASN A 382 6.21 -0.22 -7.20
N ALA A 383 5.43 -0.51 -6.17
CA ALA A 383 5.33 -1.83 -5.55
C ALA A 383 4.45 -2.81 -6.37
N LEU A 384 4.10 -2.46 -7.62
CA LEU A 384 3.27 -3.31 -8.48
C LEU A 384 3.98 -4.62 -8.84
N THR A 385 3.24 -5.69 -8.94
CA THR A 385 3.67 -7.08 -9.13
C THR A 385 4.73 -7.27 -10.25
N GLY A 386 4.74 -6.45 -11.28
CA GLY A 386 5.73 -6.54 -12.38
C GLY A 386 7.14 -6.10 -12.02
N ASP A 387 7.32 -5.09 -11.18
CA ASP A 387 8.65 -4.57 -10.82
C ASP A 387 9.29 -5.42 -9.71
N LYS A 388 8.50 -5.92 -8.78
CA LYS A 388 8.95 -6.91 -7.78
C LYS A 388 9.57 -8.16 -8.42
N GLU A 389 8.88 -8.73 -9.43
CA GLU A 389 9.41 -9.90 -10.13
C GLU A 389 10.72 -9.60 -10.87
N LYS A 390 10.86 -8.42 -11.45
CA LYS A 390 12.09 -8.00 -12.12
C LYS A 390 13.24 -7.84 -11.13
N CYS A 391 13.01 -7.20 -9.97
CA CYS A 391 14.01 -7.07 -8.91
C CYS A 391 14.48 -8.43 -8.39
N LEU A 392 13.56 -9.34 -8.07
CA LEU A 392 13.90 -10.68 -7.60
C LEU A 392 14.64 -11.50 -8.68
N LYS A 393 14.23 -11.41 -9.96
CA LYS A 393 14.91 -12.07 -11.09
C LYS A 393 16.31 -11.52 -11.35
N SER A 394 16.59 -10.26 -11.01
CA SER A 394 17.92 -9.67 -11.11
C SER A 394 18.87 -10.13 -9.98
N GLY A 395 18.35 -10.76 -8.92
CA GLY A 395 19.10 -11.24 -7.77
C GLY A 395 19.02 -10.34 -6.54
N MET A 396 18.07 -9.41 -6.46
CA MET A 396 17.75 -8.68 -5.24
C MET A 396 16.97 -9.57 -4.26
N ASP A 397 17.10 -9.34 -2.95
CA ASP A 397 16.58 -10.21 -1.91
C ASP A 397 15.23 -9.73 -1.36
N ASP A 398 14.98 -8.42 -1.38
CA ASP A 398 13.74 -7.81 -0.88
C ASP A 398 13.51 -6.46 -1.57
N PHE A 399 12.40 -5.78 -1.22
CA PHE A 399 12.09 -4.46 -1.79
C PHE A 399 11.38 -3.56 -0.76
N ILE A 400 11.57 -2.25 -0.92
CA ILE A 400 10.88 -1.20 -0.15
C ILE A 400 10.35 -0.19 -1.16
N SER A 401 9.06 0.15 -1.06
CA SER A 401 8.46 1.21 -1.87
C SER A 401 8.90 2.59 -1.40
N LYS A 402 9.21 3.47 -2.33
CA LYS A 402 9.42 4.89 -2.06
C LYS A 402 8.04 5.60 -1.88
N PRO A 403 7.91 6.54 -0.94
CA PRO A 403 8.93 7.03 -0.01
C PRO A 403 9.29 6.00 1.07
N VAL A 404 10.59 5.93 1.40
CA VAL A 404 11.11 4.96 2.37
C VAL A 404 10.69 5.38 3.78
N GLY A 405 9.69 4.68 4.33
CA GLY A 405 9.23 4.91 5.71
C GLY A 405 10.13 4.24 6.73
N VAL A 406 10.45 4.94 7.85
CA VAL A 406 11.35 4.44 8.92
C VAL A 406 10.93 3.08 9.46
N SER A 407 9.63 2.85 9.69
CA SER A 407 9.11 1.57 10.22
C SER A 407 9.34 0.41 9.26
N ARG A 408 9.10 0.64 7.96
CA ARG A 408 9.29 -0.36 6.90
C ARG A 408 10.78 -0.67 6.70
N LEU A 409 11.61 0.37 6.76
CA LEU A 409 13.06 0.23 6.68
C LEU A 409 13.59 -0.60 7.87
N LYS A 410 13.17 -0.30 9.10
CA LYS A 410 13.52 -1.07 10.30
C LYS A 410 13.12 -2.54 10.18
N GLU A 411 11.88 -2.82 9.79
CA GLU A 411 11.38 -4.19 9.63
C GLU A 411 12.20 -4.99 8.62
N CYS A 412 12.47 -4.40 7.46
CA CYS A 412 13.27 -5.04 6.41
C CYS A 412 14.71 -5.30 6.87
N LEU A 413 15.36 -4.29 7.48
CA LEU A 413 16.72 -4.41 8.01
C LEU A 413 16.81 -5.51 9.07
N TYR A 414 15.90 -5.54 10.05
CA TYR A 414 15.91 -6.54 11.12
C TYR A 414 15.71 -7.96 10.57
N ARG A 415 14.87 -8.14 9.56
CA ARG A 415 14.64 -9.44 8.90
C ARG A 415 15.93 -10.00 8.26
N HIS A 416 16.70 -9.15 7.60
CA HIS A 416 17.90 -9.58 6.89
C HIS A 416 19.14 -9.63 7.80
N LEU A 417 19.29 -8.70 8.72
CA LEU A 417 20.46 -8.64 9.62
C LEU A 417 20.37 -9.65 10.76
N SER A 418 19.18 -9.97 11.26
CA SER A 418 19.03 -11.01 12.30
C SER A 418 19.49 -12.39 11.81
N LYS A 419 19.31 -12.71 10.54
CA LYS A 419 19.84 -13.96 9.96
C LYS A 419 21.37 -14.01 10.00
N GLN A 420 22.04 -12.89 9.78
CA GLN A 420 23.51 -12.80 9.82
C GLN A 420 24.05 -12.89 11.25
N LEU A 421 23.35 -12.33 12.26
CA LEU A 421 23.71 -12.44 13.66
C LEU A 421 23.64 -13.88 14.17
N VAL A 422 22.54 -14.58 13.89
CA VAL A 422 22.35 -15.99 14.28
C VAL A 422 23.39 -16.91 13.59
N SER A 423 23.75 -16.63 12.34
CA SER A 423 24.75 -17.40 11.61
C SER A 423 26.16 -17.21 12.17
N ASN A 424 26.49 -16.02 12.68
CA ASN A 424 27.77 -15.73 13.32
C ASN A 424 27.89 -16.35 14.72
N GLU A 425 26.83 -16.40 15.52
CA GLU A 425 26.82 -17.07 16.82
C GLU A 425 27.00 -18.59 16.70
N ASN A 426 26.44 -19.22 15.67
CA ASN A 426 26.63 -20.65 15.42
C ASN A 426 28.05 -21.01 14.94
N ARG A 427 28.73 -20.09 14.22
CA ARG A 427 30.14 -20.27 13.85
C ARG A 427 31.11 -20.12 15.00
N LEU A 428 30.73 -19.45 16.08
CA LEU A 428 31.55 -19.29 17.30
C LEU A 428 31.34 -20.43 18.30
N LYS A 429 30.32 -21.28 18.14
CA LYS A 429 30.01 -22.40 19.03
C LYS A 429 30.52 -23.75 18.55
N ASP A 430 31.08 -23.86 17.35
CA ASP A 430 31.79 -25.04 16.86
C ASP A 430 33.31 -24.74 16.73
N PRO A 431 34.11 -24.96 17.78
CA PRO A 431 35.55 -25.02 17.64
C PRO A 431 35.91 -26.39 17.08
N ALA A 432 36.44 -26.42 15.85
CA ALA A 432 37.07 -27.59 15.22
C ALA A 432 38.24 -28.11 16.03
#